data_bf97b374b5728a4f7c2105c17c6ccfe6
#
_entry.id   bf97b374b5728a4f7c2105c17c6ccfe6
#
_cell.length_a   1.000
_cell.length_b   1.000
_cell.length_c   1.000
_cell.angle_alpha   90.00
_cell.angle_beta   90.00
_cell.angle_gamma   90.00
#
_symmetry.space_group_name_H-M   'P 1'
#
loop_
_entity.id
_entity.type
_entity.pdbx_description
1 polymer ?
#
loop_
_entity_poly.entity_id
_entity_poly.type
_entity_poly.pdbx_seq_one_letter_code
_entity_poly.pdbx_strand_id
1 'polypeptide(L)'
;MKKGGTMIKGNCYEVNGRWMIGKNGYKLVHGVAMNQKDGKSMGHCWIEKDDLVYDYSNDKELIIPKDIYYKIGKIPFDGHKLYKYNCVNMAKMILKHEHWGPWESKPPR
;
A
#
# COMPACT_ATOMS: atom_id res chain seq x y z
N MET A 1 17.61 16.19 -7.45
CA MET A 1 17.22 16.28 -7.26
C MET A 1 16.89 16.01 -7.00
N LYS A 2 16.92 16.00 -6.83
CA LYS A 2 16.51 15.86 -6.59
C LYS A 2 16.01 15.69 -6.47
N LYS A 3 16.00 15.65 -6.39
CA LYS A 3 15.40 15.56 -6.28
C LYS A 3 14.86 15.36 -5.92
N GLY A 4 14.88 15.54 -5.55
CA GLY A 4 14.42 15.36 -5.32
C GLY A 4 13.87 14.81 -5.05
N GLY A 5 14.02 14.67 -4.95
CA GLY A 5 13.57 14.17 -4.97
C GLY A 5 13.01 13.67 -4.59
N THR A 6 13.62 13.83 -5.00
CA THR A 6 13.08 13.49 -4.55
C THR A 6 12.27 12.46 -4.06
N MET A 7 12.59 11.95 -3.21
CA MET A 7 11.70 11.01 -2.61
C MET A 7 10.42 11.68 -2.16
N ILE A 8 9.29 11.12 -2.53
CA ILE A 8 8.00 11.69 -2.18
C ILE A 8 7.48 10.96 -0.96
N LYS A 9 7.43 11.65 0.16
CA LYS A 9 6.93 11.07 1.39
C LYS A 9 5.45 10.74 1.24
N GLY A 10 5.03 9.60 1.77
CA GLY A 10 3.65 9.21 1.76
C GLY A 10 3.14 8.68 0.44
N ASN A 11 3.98 8.63 -0.60
CA ASN A 11 3.55 8.06 -1.87
C ASN A 11 3.71 6.54 -1.82
N CYS A 12 2.96 5.93 -0.93
CA CYS A 12 3.03 4.49 -0.73
C CYS A 12 2.57 3.72 -1.95
N TYR A 13 1.67 4.29 -2.74
CA TYR A 13 1.14 3.60 -3.92
C TYR A 13 2.24 3.36 -4.95
N GLU A 14 3.01 4.37 -5.26
CA GLU A 14 4.08 4.22 -6.24
C GLU A 14 5.22 3.39 -5.70
N VAL A 15 5.66 3.65 -4.48
CA VAL A 15 6.81 2.95 -3.91
C VAL A 15 6.53 1.46 -3.80
N ASN A 16 5.43 1.09 -3.18
CA ASN A 16 5.08 -0.32 -3.02
C ASN A 16 4.70 -0.97 -4.35
N GLY A 17 4.04 -0.21 -5.23
CA GLY A 17 3.72 -0.72 -6.56
C GLY A 17 4.96 -1.05 -7.38
N ARG A 18 5.96 -0.18 -7.36
CA ARG A 18 7.21 -0.44 -8.09
C ARG A 18 7.91 -1.67 -7.55
N TRP A 19 7.89 -1.84 -6.23
CA TRP A 19 8.51 -3.02 -5.62
C TRP A 19 7.85 -4.31 -6.09
N MET A 20 6.54 -4.26 -6.34
CA MET A 20 5.76 -5.43 -6.76
C MET A 20 6.07 -5.90 -8.18
N ILE A 21 6.67 -5.05 -9.01
CA ILE A 21 6.89 -5.40 -10.42
C ILE A 21 7.74 -6.66 -10.53
N GLY A 22 7.21 -7.66 -11.22
CA GLY A 22 7.91 -8.92 -11.44
C GLY A 22 7.91 -9.87 -10.26
N LYS A 23 7.17 -9.57 -9.20
CA LYS A 23 7.18 -10.40 -8.00
C LYS A 23 5.90 -11.22 -7.89
N ASN A 24 6.05 -12.54 -7.98
CA ASN A 24 4.93 -13.47 -7.86
C ASN A 24 4.70 -13.84 -6.40
N GLY A 25 3.45 -14.12 -6.06
CA GLY A 25 3.11 -14.56 -4.72
C GLY A 25 2.84 -13.46 -3.72
N TYR A 26 3.02 -12.21 -4.13
CA TYR A 26 2.75 -11.05 -3.28
C TYR A 26 1.46 -10.38 -3.73
N LYS A 27 0.81 -9.67 -2.82
CA LYS A 27 -0.37 -8.88 -3.13
C LYS A 27 -0.13 -7.43 -2.75
N LEU A 28 -0.48 -6.53 -3.66
CA LEU A 28 -0.53 -5.10 -3.36
C LEU A 28 -1.90 -4.82 -2.78
N VAL A 29 -1.95 -4.15 -1.63
CA VAL A 29 -3.20 -3.91 -0.92
C VAL A 29 -3.46 -2.43 -0.82
N HIS A 30 -4.64 -2.01 -1.26
CA HIS A 30 -5.12 -0.65 -1.09
C HIS A 30 -6.23 -0.65 -0.04
N GLY A 31 -6.14 0.25 0.91
CA GLY A 31 -7.15 0.35 1.94
C GLY A 31 -7.04 1.67 2.67
N VAL A 32 -7.68 1.72 3.82
CA VAL A 32 -7.64 2.89 4.70
C VAL A 32 -7.02 2.48 6.02
N ALA A 33 -6.05 3.24 6.47
CA ALA A 33 -5.37 2.98 7.73
C ALA A 33 -5.34 4.25 8.56
N MET A 34 -5.11 4.10 9.84
CA MET A 34 -5.01 5.23 10.74
C MET A 34 -3.56 5.69 10.84
N ASN A 35 -3.35 6.98 10.67
CA ASN A 35 -2.04 7.58 10.87
C ASN A 35 -1.75 7.65 12.36
N GLN A 36 -0.62 7.08 12.77
CA GLN A 36 -0.28 6.98 14.18
C GLN A 36 0.08 8.34 14.80
N LYS A 37 0.46 9.30 13.98
CA LYS A 37 0.87 10.60 14.50
C LYS A 37 -0.32 11.48 14.87
N ASP A 38 -1.37 11.47 14.06
CA ASP A 38 -2.51 12.38 14.28
C ASP A 38 -3.83 11.65 14.47
N GLY A 39 -3.84 10.32 14.40
CA GLY A 39 -5.06 9.53 14.58
C GLY A 39 -6.06 9.63 13.46
N LYS A 40 -5.71 10.24 12.36
CA LYS A 40 -6.63 10.42 11.23
C LYS A 40 -6.56 9.24 10.28
N SER A 41 -7.70 8.89 9.71
CA SER A 41 -7.76 7.86 8.66
C SER A 41 -7.24 8.41 7.35
N MET A 42 -6.51 7.57 6.63
CA MET A 42 -5.94 7.97 5.34
C MET A 42 -5.89 6.78 4.41
N GLY A 43 -5.94 7.05 3.10
CA GLY A 43 -5.69 6.04 2.11
C GLY A 43 -4.26 5.54 2.23
N HIS A 44 -4.06 4.24 2.11
CA HIS A 44 -2.75 3.65 2.28
C HIS A 44 -2.60 2.42 1.42
N CYS A 45 -1.36 2.08 1.14
CA CYS A 45 -1.00 0.96 0.29
C CYS A 45 0.16 0.21 0.94
N TRP A 46 0.07 -1.11 0.93
CA TRP A 46 1.14 -1.96 1.44
C TRP A 46 1.13 -3.27 0.67
N ILE A 47 2.06 -4.16 1.01
CA ILE A 47 2.24 -5.43 0.33
C ILE A 47 2.03 -6.55 1.33
N GLU A 48 1.41 -7.65 0.88
CA GLU A 48 1.20 -8.81 1.73
C GLU A 48 1.68 -10.07 1.04
N LYS A 49 2.27 -10.95 1.82
CA LYS A 49 2.55 -12.32 1.40
C LYS A 49 2.49 -13.20 2.63
N ASP A 50 1.67 -14.27 2.56
CA ASP A 50 1.44 -15.15 3.69
C ASP A 50 0.94 -14.31 4.87
N ASP A 51 1.56 -14.41 6.02
CA ASP A 51 1.12 -13.68 7.21
C ASP A 51 1.94 -12.43 7.47
N LEU A 52 2.67 -11.94 6.47
CA LEU A 52 3.54 -10.78 6.62
C LEU A 52 3.06 -9.60 5.79
N VAL A 53 3.31 -8.41 6.32
CA VAL A 53 3.14 -7.15 5.60
C VAL A 53 4.50 -6.56 5.32
N TYR A 54 4.68 -6.10 4.08
CA TYR A 54 5.87 -5.40 3.62
C TYR A 54 5.47 -3.99 3.24
N ASP A 55 6.11 -2.99 3.81
CA ASP A 55 5.80 -1.60 3.52
C ASP A 55 7.08 -0.81 3.36
N TYR A 56 7.30 -0.30 2.16
CA TYR A 56 8.53 0.41 1.81
C TYR A 56 8.32 1.91 1.68
N SER A 57 7.15 2.40 2.07
CA SER A 57 6.86 3.83 1.98
C SER A 57 7.66 4.62 3.02
N ASN A 58 7.80 5.92 2.79
CA ASN A 58 8.48 6.85 3.71
C ASN A 58 9.93 6.46 4.00
N ASP A 59 10.64 5.93 2.99
CA ASP A 59 12.03 5.53 3.12
C ASP A 59 12.26 4.46 4.19
N LYS A 60 11.23 3.65 4.44
CA LYS A 60 11.33 2.56 5.41
C LYS A 60 11.40 1.23 4.71
N GLU A 61 11.87 0.25 5.44
CA GLU A 61 11.69 -1.15 5.08
C GLU A 61 11.04 -1.81 6.27
N LEU A 62 9.72 -1.91 6.24
CA LEU A 62 8.95 -2.48 7.34
C LEU A 62 8.44 -3.86 6.94
N ILE A 63 8.82 -4.87 7.71
CA ILE A 63 8.34 -6.24 7.49
C ILE A 63 7.89 -6.77 8.84
N ILE A 64 6.57 -6.89 9.03
CA ILE A 64 6.01 -7.30 10.31
C ILE A 64 4.82 -8.23 10.09
N PRO A 65 4.41 -8.96 11.14
CA PRO A 65 3.23 -9.80 11.03
C PRO A 65 1.99 -8.99 10.66
N LYS A 66 1.18 -9.57 9.81
CA LYS A 66 -0.01 -8.92 9.27
C LYS A 66 -0.99 -8.52 10.37
N ASP A 67 -1.20 -9.38 11.37
CA ASP A 67 -2.13 -9.07 12.43
C ASP A 67 -1.69 -7.85 13.23
N ILE A 68 -0.38 -7.70 13.43
CA ILE A 68 0.15 -6.53 14.14
C ILE A 68 -0.04 -5.27 13.31
N TYR A 69 0.29 -5.35 12.01
CA TYR A 69 0.13 -4.21 11.11
C TYR A 69 -1.32 -3.72 11.08
N TYR A 70 -2.27 -4.66 10.94
CA TYR A 70 -3.69 -4.34 10.89
C TYR A 70 -4.17 -3.74 12.21
N LYS A 71 -3.67 -4.25 13.32
CA LYS A 71 -4.07 -3.74 14.63
C LYS A 71 -3.59 -2.31 14.83
N ILE A 72 -2.33 -2.04 14.47
CA ILE A 72 -1.76 -0.69 14.61
C ILE A 72 -2.50 0.29 13.72
N GLY A 73 -2.76 -0.08 12.48
CA GLY A 73 -3.43 0.79 11.51
C GLY A 73 -4.95 0.82 11.62
N LYS A 74 -5.51 0.04 12.55
CA LYS A 74 -6.96 -0.12 12.72
C LYS A 74 -7.64 -0.52 11.42
N ILE A 75 -7.03 -1.48 10.74
CA ILE A 75 -7.51 -2.01 9.47
C ILE A 75 -8.41 -3.20 9.76
N PRO A 76 -9.59 -3.29 9.13
CA PRO A 76 -10.49 -4.43 9.38
C PRO A 76 -9.88 -5.75 8.92
N PHE A 77 -9.92 -6.77 9.81
CA PHE A 77 -9.41 -8.09 9.48
C PHE A 77 -10.29 -8.84 8.48
N ASP A 78 -11.55 -8.45 8.37
CA ASP A 78 -12.49 -9.12 7.46
C ASP A 78 -12.32 -8.71 6.00
N GLY A 79 -11.36 -7.86 5.71
CA GLY A 79 -11.13 -7.41 4.35
C GLY A 79 -12.07 -6.33 3.87
N HIS A 80 -12.87 -5.76 4.77
CA HIS A 80 -13.82 -4.71 4.40
C HIS A 80 -13.09 -3.51 3.80
N LYS A 81 -13.48 -3.14 2.59
CA LYS A 81 -12.90 -2.01 1.84
C LYS A 81 -11.40 -2.16 1.57
N LEU A 82 -10.93 -3.40 1.53
CA LEU A 82 -9.56 -3.67 1.09
C LEU A 82 -9.60 -4.20 -0.34
N TYR A 83 -8.68 -3.71 -1.16
CA TYR A 83 -8.57 -4.10 -2.56
C TYR A 83 -7.18 -4.68 -2.78
N LYS A 84 -7.12 -5.94 -3.19
CA LYS A 84 -5.87 -6.66 -3.31
C LYS A 84 -5.58 -7.01 -4.77
N TYR A 85 -4.35 -6.75 -5.18
CA TYR A 85 -3.93 -6.95 -6.57
C TYR A 85 -2.67 -7.80 -6.59
N ASN A 86 -2.67 -8.87 -7.40
CA ASN A 86 -1.40 -9.54 -7.68
C ASN A 86 -0.63 -8.73 -8.73
N CYS A 87 0.58 -9.19 -9.06
CA CYS A 87 1.44 -8.45 -9.99
C CYS A 87 0.75 -8.20 -11.34
N VAL A 88 0.05 -9.19 -11.87
CA VAL A 88 -0.62 -9.06 -13.17
C VAL A 88 -1.79 -8.08 -13.09
N ASN A 89 -2.61 -8.21 -12.06
CA ASN A 89 -3.76 -7.32 -11.89
C ASN A 89 -3.33 -5.89 -11.62
N MET A 90 -2.25 -5.72 -10.86
CA MET A 90 -1.67 -4.40 -10.64
C MET A 90 -1.27 -3.77 -11.98
N ALA A 91 -0.58 -4.53 -12.82
CA ALA A 91 -0.14 -4.02 -14.12
C ALA A 91 -1.35 -3.59 -14.96
N LYS A 92 -2.42 -4.40 -14.96
CA LYS A 92 -3.63 -4.04 -15.70
C LYS A 92 -4.24 -2.74 -15.20
N MET A 93 -4.26 -2.52 -13.88
CA MET A 93 -4.82 -1.31 -13.32
C MET A 93 -3.95 -0.09 -13.66
N ILE A 94 -2.64 -0.24 -13.64
CA ILE A 94 -1.74 0.84 -14.02
C ILE A 94 -1.96 1.24 -15.48
N LEU A 95 -2.06 0.25 -16.37
CA LEU A 95 -2.28 0.53 -17.78
C LEU A 95 -3.64 1.18 -18.03
N LYS A 96 -4.67 0.73 -17.30
CA LYS A 96 -6.01 1.26 -17.46
C LYS A 96 -6.16 2.68 -16.97
N HIS A 97 -5.59 2.97 -15.80
CA HIS A 97 -5.78 4.25 -15.12
C HIS A 97 -4.63 5.22 -15.28
N GLU A 98 -3.46 4.75 -15.76
CA GLU A 98 -2.28 5.56 -16.03
C GLU A 98 -1.73 6.26 -14.79
N HIS A 99 -1.90 5.64 -13.61
CA HIS A 99 -1.26 6.08 -12.38
C HIS A 99 -1.14 4.90 -11.41
N TRP A 100 -0.40 5.13 -10.32
CA TRP A 100 -0.05 4.07 -9.38
C TRP A 100 -1.13 3.73 -8.36
N GLY A 101 -2.19 4.49 -8.30
CA GLY A 101 -3.29 4.26 -7.39
C GLY A 101 -3.59 5.47 -6.51
N PRO A 102 -4.64 5.42 -5.74
CA PRO A 102 -5.59 4.30 -5.64
C PRO A 102 -6.50 4.21 -6.87
N TRP A 103 -6.99 3.01 -7.12
CA TRP A 103 -7.86 2.78 -8.29
C TRP A 103 -9.31 2.53 -7.89
N GLU A 104 -9.52 1.72 -6.87
CA GLU A 104 -10.86 1.34 -6.43
C GLU A 104 -11.18 1.81 -5.03
N SER A 105 -10.17 1.88 -4.15
CA SER A 105 -10.39 2.37 -2.80
C SER A 105 -10.70 3.87 -2.84
N LYS A 106 -11.52 4.31 -1.89
CA LYS A 106 -11.93 5.71 -1.81
C LYS A 106 -11.48 6.25 -0.47
N PRO A 107 -10.24 6.73 -0.40
CA PRO A 107 -9.73 7.23 0.87
C PRO A 107 -10.45 8.50 1.31
N PRO A 108 -10.52 8.73 2.61
CA PRO A 108 -11.11 9.95 3.13
C PRO A 108 -10.28 11.15 2.74
N ARG A 109 -10.90 12.29 2.68
CA ARG A 109 -10.23 13.53 2.31
C ARG A 109 -9.63 14.22 3.52
#